data_9af8de4393728adcdf4f9260358edf1b
#
_entry.id   9af8de4393728adcdf4f9260358edf1b
#
_cell.length_a   1.000
_cell.length_b   1.000
_cell.length_c   1.000
_cell.angle_alpha   90.00
_cell.angle_beta   90.00
_cell.angle_gamma   90.00
#
_symmetry.space_group_name_H-M   'P 1'
#
loop_
_entity.id
_entity.type
_entity.pdbx_description
1 polymer ?
#
loop_
_entity_poly.entity_id
_entity_poly.type
_entity_poly.pdbx_seq_one_letter_code
_entity_poly.pdbx_strand_id
1 'polypeptide(L)'
;MIAHRIFFSLSLAAGLLLSGCGRPAEGEALFTRFSYSGRDARFDRPVDPQNEYFNPVLAGFHPDPSICRKGDDYFLVNSSFTFWPSIPIFHSRDLVHWRQIGHVLDRPEQVPLDSLRFNRAIYAPDISYNPHNDTFYVINTCVDGIENFIVKCRDPFAGEWSDPIALPEVEGIDPSLFFDDDGRAYLLHNGMPPGPRQWNSHRALWLWEFDTDADRVVGEPVLLLDGGIDFAAQPEWLEGPHLYKHDGEYVLLAAEGGTYEEHSQVALKASRVEGPYAPYARNPVLTQRDLPADRPDKVTSTGHADMVCTPDGAWYSVFLGCRPYADDYYNTGRETFLLPVTWDDGFPVILPPGEAVPTVVRKEGLEPDEALRPTTGNFAWSTDFAEGLDDRWLMIRTPRGEWLRTGRRGLTLRDNGHAIDETANPAFVGVRQQHTDFTAETGLFGTPDEGRFAGMVLFQNDRHYLLFGKVRREGAESVVVVRAEKNAARSVEMLACVPLRPADTAKELHLRVQAAGGSCDLEFALGDGAFEAAARQVDTRNLSTHTARGFNGVIIGLHVGRLPAEAFASAE
;
A
#
# COMPACT_ATOMS: atom_id res chain seq x y z
N MET A 1 -19.26 17.45 -12.31
CA MET A 1 -18.56 18.64 -11.81
C MET A 1 -18.90 18.81 -10.34
N ILE A 2 -18.24 18.06 -9.47
CA ILE A 2 -18.31 18.29 -8.00
C ILE A 2 -16.89 18.05 -7.50
N ALA A 3 -16.19 19.16 -7.25
CA ALA A 3 -14.91 19.14 -6.56
C ALA A 3 -15.20 18.94 -5.08
N HIS A 4 -14.82 17.82 -4.51
CA HIS A 4 -14.87 17.60 -3.07
C HIS A 4 -13.57 18.10 -2.45
N ARG A 5 -13.76 19.10 -1.61
CA ARG A 5 -12.74 19.78 -0.83
C ARG A 5 -12.59 19.07 0.50
N ILE A 6 -11.37 18.71 0.84
CA ILE A 6 -11.00 18.46 2.23
C ILE A 6 -11.09 19.79 2.97
N PHE A 7 -12.11 19.99 3.78
CA PHE A 7 -12.25 21.15 4.64
C PHE A 7 -11.67 20.86 6.02
N PHE A 8 -10.43 21.27 6.22
CA PHE A 8 -9.99 21.61 7.57
C PHE A 8 -10.62 22.94 7.95
N SER A 9 -11.56 22.93 8.89
CA SER A 9 -12.11 24.16 9.48
C SER A 9 -11.06 24.82 10.34
N LEU A 10 -10.36 25.82 9.80
CA LEU A 10 -9.50 26.70 10.59
C LEU A 10 -10.25 27.97 10.96
N SER A 11 -10.31 28.26 12.25
CA SER A 11 -10.73 29.52 12.81
C SER A 11 -9.83 30.66 12.32
N LEU A 12 -10.44 31.64 11.70
CA LEU A 12 -9.78 32.85 11.16
C LEU A 12 -9.26 33.74 12.28
N ALA A 13 -7.94 33.76 12.50
CA ALA A 13 -7.26 34.86 13.15
C ALA A 13 -6.61 35.72 12.05
N ALA A 14 -7.19 36.87 11.76
CA ALA A 14 -6.69 37.80 10.77
C ALA A 14 -5.41 38.48 11.29
N GLY A 15 -4.26 37.98 10.83
CA GLY A 15 -2.98 38.70 10.92
C GLY A 15 -2.56 39.12 9.52
N LEU A 16 -2.58 40.43 9.24
CA LEU A 16 -1.97 41.00 8.05
C LEU A 16 -0.46 40.65 8.07
N LEU A 17 -0.04 39.76 7.18
CA LEU A 17 1.36 39.53 6.90
C LEU A 17 1.70 40.07 5.51
N LEU A 18 2.55 41.09 5.53
CA LEU A 18 3.23 41.68 4.39
C LEU A 18 3.88 40.60 3.51
N SER A 19 3.62 40.69 2.21
CA SER A 19 4.26 39.87 1.17
C SER A 19 5.74 40.20 1.07
N GLY A 20 6.58 39.57 1.90
CA GLY A 20 8.03 39.55 1.72
C GLY A 20 8.42 38.25 1.01
N CYS A 21 9.42 38.30 0.11
CA CYS A 21 10.20 37.16 -0.35
C CYS A 21 10.92 36.50 0.84
N GLY A 22 10.18 35.85 1.74
CA GLY A 22 10.73 35.26 2.95
C GLY A 22 11.22 33.84 2.67
N ARG A 23 12.48 33.56 3.00
CA ARG A 23 12.99 32.20 3.17
C ARG A 23 12.10 31.45 4.18
N PRO A 24 12.04 30.09 4.11
CA PRO A 24 11.44 29.32 5.19
C PRO A 24 12.00 29.74 6.55
N ALA A 25 11.18 29.64 7.59
CA ALA A 25 11.64 29.90 8.96
C ALA A 25 12.68 28.84 9.38
N GLU A 26 13.41 29.15 10.47
CA GLU A 26 14.32 28.18 11.07
C GLU A 26 13.57 26.90 11.43
N GLY A 27 14.15 25.72 11.13
CA GLY A 27 13.50 24.43 11.30
C GLY A 27 12.45 24.06 10.22
N GLU A 28 12.28 24.90 9.21
CA GLU A 28 11.38 24.63 8.08
C GLU A 28 12.16 24.37 6.79
N ALA A 29 11.66 23.45 5.97
CA ALA A 29 12.07 23.25 4.59
C ALA A 29 10.89 23.46 3.64
N LEU A 30 11.11 24.18 2.55
CA LEU A 30 10.15 24.42 1.48
C LEU A 30 10.52 23.57 0.28
N PHE A 31 9.66 22.63 -0.07
CA PHE A 31 9.73 21.84 -1.29
C PHE A 31 8.86 22.51 -2.37
N THR A 32 9.47 23.03 -3.41
CA THR A 32 8.79 23.86 -4.41
C THR A 32 7.98 23.05 -5.41
N ARG A 33 8.40 21.83 -5.64
CA ARG A 33 7.76 20.88 -6.58
C ARG A 33 8.14 19.47 -6.21
N PHE A 34 7.39 18.53 -6.75
CA PHE A 34 7.75 17.12 -6.84
C PHE A 34 7.36 16.58 -8.21
N SER A 35 8.22 15.80 -8.84
CA SER A 35 7.91 15.10 -10.08
C SER A 35 8.33 13.64 -10.01
N TYR A 36 7.58 12.80 -10.69
CA TYR A 36 7.82 11.37 -10.83
C TYR A 36 7.62 10.97 -12.28
N SER A 37 8.57 10.22 -12.84
CA SER A 37 8.46 9.62 -14.17
C SER A 37 8.96 8.18 -14.08
N GLY A 38 8.08 7.23 -14.32
CA GLY A 38 8.37 5.81 -14.26
C GLY A 38 8.26 5.13 -15.61
N ARG A 39 9.13 4.13 -15.85
CA ARG A 39 9.12 3.34 -17.06
C ARG A 39 9.65 1.94 -16.80
N ASP A 40 8.79 0.94 -16.96
CA ASP A 40 9.17 -0.46 -16.96
C ASP A 40 9.05 -1.04 -18.38
N ALA A 41 10.07 -1.76 -18.84
CA ALA A 41 10.14 -2.30 -20.20
C ALA A 41 8.94 -3.20 -20.55
N ARG A 42 8.35 -3.88 -19.56
CA ARG A 42 7.14 -4.70 -19.75
C ARG A 42 5.93 -3.91 -20.25
N PHE A 43 5.87 -2.61 -19.97
CA PHE A 43 4.80 -1.72 -20.41
C PHE A 43 5.12 -0.98 -21.74
N ASP A 44 6.26 -1.24 -22.38
CA ASP A 44 6.61 -0.62 -23.68
C ASP A 44 5.83 -1.26 -24.86
N ARG A 45 5.11 -2.35 -24.61
CA ARG A 45 4.29 -3.01 -25.64
C ARG A 45 2.98 -2.27 -25.88
N PRO A 46 2.49 -2.22 -27.15
CA PRO A 46 1.20 -1.60 -27.42
C PRO A 46 0.05 -2.43 -26.82
N VAL A 47 -0.98 -1.76 -26.34
CA VAL A 47 -2.25 -2.33 -25.92
C VAL A 47 -3.39 -1.65 -26.65
N ASP A 48 -4.46 -2.39 -26.93
CA ASP A 48 -5.72 -1.81 -27.40
C ASP A 48 -6.50 -1.30 -26.17
N PRO A 49 -6.58 0.03 -25.95
CA PRO A 49 -7.15 0.57 -24.72
C PRO A 49 -8.64 0.29 -24.54
N GLN A 50 -9.35 -0.17 -25.59
CA GLN A 50 -10.76 -0.55 -25.51
C GLN A 50 -10.98 -2.03 -25.19
N ASN A 51 -9.93 -2.87 -25.33
CA ASN A 51 -10.06 -4.31 -25.21
C ASN A 51 -8.91 -4.99 -24.46
N GLU A 52 -7.92 -4.23 -24.01
CA GLU A 52 -6.75 -4.78 -23.30
C GLU A 52 -6.31 -3.85 -22.18
N TYR A 53 -5.74 -4.45 -21.13
CA TYR A 53 -5.18 -3.70 -20.01
C TYR A 53 -3.88 -4.32 -19.52
N PHE A 54 -3.08 -3.50 -18.83
CA PHE A 54 -1.88 -3.96 -18.14
C PHE A 54 -2.18 -4.49 -16.74
N ASN A 55 -1.51 -5.59 -16.38
CA ASN A 55 -1.33 -6.02 -14.99
C ASN A 55 0.06 -5.62 -14.46
N PRO A 56 0.15 -5.16 -13.19
CA PRO A 56 -0.94 -4.96 -12.21
C PRO A 56 -1.88 -3.80 -12.60
N VAL A 57 -3.14 -3.84 -12.15
CA VAL A 57 -4.10 -2.73 -12.35
C VAL A 57 -3.86 -1.58 -11.37
N LEU A 58 -3.28 -1.87 -10.19
CA LEU A 58 -2.74 -0.88 -9.26
C LEU A 58 -1.27 -1.19 -9.02
N ALA A 59 -0.38 -0.47 -9.70
CA ALA A 59 1.05 -0.60 -9.56
C ALA A 59 1.56 0.06 -8.28
N GLY A 60 2.63 -0.51 -7.69
CA GLY A 60 3.17 -0.08 -6.42
C GLY A 60 2.47 -0.73 -5.23
N PHE A 61 2.81 -0.34 -4.04
CA PHE A 61 2.35 -0.91 -2.78
C PHE A 61 0.83 -0.79 -2.58
N HIS A 62 0.09 -1.76 -3.12
CA HIS A 62 -1.35 -1.95 -2.98
C HIS A 62 -1.63 -3.44 -2.69
N PRO A 63 -1.29 -3.94 -1.49
CA PRO A 63 -1.43 -5.35 -1.12
C PRO A 63 -2.85 -5.69 -0.68
N ASP A 64 -3.11 -7.00 -0.61
CA ASP A 64 -4.30 -7.56 0.01
C ASP A 64 -5.59 -6.88 -0.48
N PRO A 65 -5.85 -6.89 -1.82
CA PRO A 65 -7.02 -6.21 -2.37
C PRO A 65 -8.32 -6.92 -2.00
N SER A 66 -9.34 -6.15 -1.60
CA SER A 66 -10.71 -6.62 -1.53
C SER A 66 -11.62 -5.74 -2.37
N ILE A 67 -12.66 -6.33 -2.97
CA ILE A 67 -13.50 -5.70 -3.97
C ILE A 67 -14.99 -6.00 -3.75
N CYS A 68 -15.84 -4.98 -3.86
CA CYS A 68 -17.28 -5.19 -3.93
C CYS A 68 -17.92 -4.39 -5.08
N ARG A 69 -19.20 -4.68 -5.35
CA ARG A 69 -19.98 -4.02 -6.40
C ARG A 69 -21.34 -3.54 -5.88
N LYS A 70 -21.72 -2.34 -6.30
CA LYS A 70 -23.10 -1.84 -6.19
C LYS A 70 -23.56 -1.32 -7.56
N GLY A 71 -24.49 -2.02 -8.20
CA GLY A 71 -24.91 -1.66 -9.57
C GLY A 71 -23.76 -1.82 -10.57
N ASP A 72 -23.39 -0.73 -11.24
CA ASP A 72 -22.26 -0.68 -12.18
C ASP A 72 -20.98 -0.14 -11.55
N ASP A 73 -20.99 0.17 -10.26
CA ASP A 73 -19.86 0.75 -9.56
C ASP A 73 -19.11 -0.31 -8.75
N TYR A 74 -17.78 -0.40 -8.94
CA TYR A 74 -16.88 -1.27 -8.22
C TYR A 74 -16.04 -0.45 -7.24
N PHE A 75 -15.85 -0.98 -6.04
CA PHE A 75 -15.03 -0.37 -5.00
C PHE A 75 -13.98 -1.36 -4.54
N LEU A 76 -12.75 -0.88 -4.40
CA LEU A 76 -11.59 -1.70 -4.01
C LEU A 76 -10.84 -1.02 -2.89
N VAL A 77 -10.39 -1.79 -1.92
CA VAL A 77 -9.57 -1.36 -0.79
C VAL A 77 -8.29 -2.19 -0.67
N ASN A 78 -7.28 -1.65 0.03
CA ASN A 78 -6.00 -2.32 0.26
C ASN A 78 -5.51 -2.11 1.70
N SER A 79 -4.65 -3.01 2.18
CA SER A 79 -3.88 -2.82 3.42
C SER A 79 -3.01 -1.57 3.35
N SER A 80 -2.81 -0.93 4.50
CA SER A 80 -1.96 0.26 4.60
C SER A 80 -0.94 0.20 5.75
N PHE A 81 -1.01 -0.80 6.60
CA PHE A 81 -0.17 -0.99 7.78
C PHE A 81 -0.10 0.30 8.62
N THR A 82 1.09 0.85 8.84
CA THR A 82 1.26 2.08 9.62
C THR A 82 1.22 3.37 8.78
N PHE A 83 0.89 3.29 7.49
CA PHE A 83 0.74 4.49 6.67
C PHE A 83 -0.62 5.17 6.86
N TRP A 84 -0.59 6.50 6.85
CA TRP A 84 -1.72 7.40 7.04
C TRP A 84 -1.89 8.35 5.84
N PRO A 85 -3.12 8.68 5.36
CA PRO A 85 -4.40 8.09 5.75
C PRO A 85 -4.45 6.61 5.40
N SER A 86 -5.29 5.83 6.12
CA SER A 86 -5.28 4.37 6.04
C SER A 86 -6.45 3.83 5.23
N ILE A 87 -6.25 2.62 4.68
CA ILE A 87 -7.19 1.91 3.81
C ILE A 87 -7.59 2.78 2.62
N PRO A 88 -6.72 2.92 1.60
CA PRO A 88 -7.08 3.64 0.38
C PRO A 88 -8.29 2.96 -0.27
N ILE A 89 -9.23 3.75 -0.77
CA ILE A 89 -10.40 3.27 -1.49
C ILE A 89 -10.39 3.78 -2.92
N PHE A 90 -10.62 2.86 -3.84
CA PHE A 90 -10.67 3.10 -5.27
C PHE A 90 -12.05 2.81 -5.83
N HIS A 91 -12.41 3.49 -6.89
CA HIS A 91 -13.63 3.29 -7.66
C HIS A 91 -13.32 3.03 -9.12
N SER A 92 -14.06 2.12 -9.74
CA SER A 92 -14.04 1.83 -11.18
C SER A 92 -15.43 1.46 -11.69
N ARG A 93 -15.68 1.61 -12.98
CA ARG A 93 -16.88 1.10 -13.67
C ARG A 93 -16.58 -0.07 -14.61
N ASP A 94 -15.31 -0.37 -14.82
CA ASP A 94 -14.86 -1.40 -15.76
C ASP A 94 -13.81 -2.36 -15.18
N LEU A 95 -13.50 -2.27 -13.86
CA LEU A 95 -12.50 -3.07 -13.13
C LEU A 95 -11.03 -2.77 -13.48
N VAL A 96 -10.78 -1.91 -14.48
CA VAL A 96 -9.44 -1.63 -15.02
C VAL A 96 -9.01 -0.20 -14.73
N HIS A 97 -9.89 0.77 -15.02
CA HIS A 97 -9.61 2.18 -14.83
C HIS A 97 -10.04 2.61 -13.42
N TRP A 98 -9.07 2.60 -12.51
CA TRP A 98 -9.29 2.89 -11.10
C TRP A 98 -8.96 4.34 -10.75
N ARG A 99 -9.85 4.97 -10.03
CA ARG A 99 -9.66 6.28 -9.43
C ARG A 99 -9.66 6.14 -7.92
N GLN A 100 -8.60 6.58 -7.25
CA GLN A 100 -8.64 6.74 -5.79
C GLN A 100 -9.63 7.84 -5.44
N ILE A 101 -10.59 7.54 -4.57
CA ILE A 101 -11.66 8.45 -4.15
C ILE A 101 -11.51 8.91 -2.69
N GLY A 102 -10.45 8.49 -2.03
CA GLY A 102 -10.14 8.84 -0.65
C GLY A 102 -9.55 7.68 0.13
N HIS A 103 -9.81 7.70 1.42
CA HIS A 103 -9.41 6.66 2.38
C HIS A 103 -10.58 6.36 3.32
N VAL A 104 -10.65 5.12 3.79
CA VAL A 104 -11.69 4.69 4.74
C VAL A 104 -11.42 5.24 6.15
N LEU A 105 -10.14 5.34 6.51
CA LEU A 105 -9.69 5.90 7.79
C LEU A 105 -8.84 7.15 7.53
N ASP A 106 -9.46 8.32 7.62
CA ASP A 106 -8.84 9.62 7.36
C ASP A 106 -8.95 10.61 8.53
N ARG A 107 -9.64 10.23 9.62
CA ARG A 107 -9.73 11.02 10.84
C ARG A 107 -8.80 10.44 11.90
N PRO A 108 -7.88 11.26 12.47
CA PRO A 108 -6.88 10.81 13.44
C PRO A 108 -7.44 10.10 14.69
N GLU A 109 -8.71 10.33 14.99
CA GLU A 109 -9.42 9.76 16.13
C GLU A 109 -9.94 8.33 15.88
N GLN A 110 -10.09 7.93 14.61
CA GLN A 110 -10.66 6.62 14.27
C GLN A 110 -9.76 5.48 14.75
N VAL A 111 -8.48 5.48 14.36
CA VAL A 111 -7.52 4.47 14.79
C VAL A 111 -6.16 5.14 15.07
N PRO A 112 -5.71 5.19 16.33
CA PRO A 112 -4.41 5.76 16.67
C PRO A 112 -3.28 4.78 16.27
N LEU A 113 -2.40 5.22 15.37
CA LEU A 113 -1.24 4.44 14.91
C LEU A 113 0.08 4.85 15.57
N ASP A 114 0.07 5.83 16.49
CA ASP A 114 1.25 6.57 16.97
C ASP A 114 2.36 5.70 17.56
N SER A 115 1.99 4.66 18.29
CA SER A 115 2.92 3.78 19.01
C SER A 115 3.08 2.40 18.36
N LEU A 116 2.43 2.16 17.23
CA LEU A 116 2.46 0.86 16.59
C LEU A 116 3.78 0.63 15.84
N ARG A 117 4.30 -0.59 15.96
CA ARG A 117 5.51 -0.99 15.26
C ARG A 117 5.29 -0.99 13.75
N PHE A 118 6.34 -0.68 12.99
CA PHE A 118 6.27 -0.74 11.53
C PHE A 118 5.92 -2.17 11.06
N ASN A 119 5.21 -2.31 9.95
CA ASN A 119 4.62 -3.56 9.45
C ASN A 119 3.53 -4.20 10.37
N ARG A 120 2.96 -3.41 11.27
CA ARG A 120 1.79 -3.78 12.08
C ARG A 120 0.62 -2.86 11.73
N ALA A 121 -0.38 -2.76 12.56
CA ALA A 121 -1.57 -1.92 12.39
C ALA A 121 -2.55 -2.46 11.34
N ILE A 122 -2.84 -1.74 10.26
CA ILE A 122 -3.93 -1.98 9.32
C ILE A 122 -3.56 -3.07 8.32
N TYR A 123 -3.97 -4.31 8.61
CA TYR A 123 -3.78 -5.50 7.78
C TYR A 123 -4.85 -5.57 6.69
N ALA A 124 -5.11 -6.76 6.13
CA ALA A 124 -6.06 -6.95 5.04
C ALA A 124 -7.46 -6.44 5.39
N PRO A 125 -7.98 -5.42 4.70
CA PRO A 125 -9.36 -5.00 4.81
C PRO A 125 -10.23 -5.83 3.87
N ASP A 126 -11.47 -6.11 4.28
CA ASP A 126 -12.53 -6.54 3.37
C ASP A 126 -13.54 -5.42 3.18
N ILE A 127 -13.92 -5.14 1.92
CA ILE A 127 -15.03 -4.24 1.58
C ILE A 127 -16.21 -5.03 1.04
N SER A 128 -17.35 -4.92 1.69
CA SER A 128 -18.57 -5.62 1.29
C SER A 128 -19.77 -4.67 1.22
N TYR A 129 -20.66 -4.91 0.25
CA TYR A 129 -21.92 -4.19 0.14
C TYR A 129 -23.08 -5.09 0.55
N ASN A 130 -23.86 -4.64 1.54
CA ASN A 130 -25.08 -5.32 1.97
C ASN A 130 -26.31 -4.75 1.24
N PRO A 131 -26.90 -5.49 0.28
CA PRO A 131 -28.07 -5.02 -0.46
C PRO A 131 -29.36 -4.94 0.39
N HIS A 132 -29.43 -5.64 1.53
CA HIS A 132 -30.61 -5.69 2.38
C HIS A 132 -30.82 -4.41 3.20
N ASN A 133 -29.74 -3.70 3.52
CA ASN A 133 -29.79 -2.44 4.25
C ASN A 133 -29.12 -1.25 3.55
N ASP A 134 -28.70 -1.43 2.29
CA ASP A 134 -28.05 -0.43 1.44
C ASP A 134 -26.83 0.23 2.10
N THR A 135 -25.93 -0.61 2.65
CA THR A 135 -24.77 -0.15 3.41
C THR A 135 -23.48 -0.85 2.95
N PHE A 136 -22.42 -0.07 2.80
CA PHE A 136 -21.06 -0.59 2.65
C PHE A 136 -20.42 -0.80 4.01
N TYR A 137 -19.75 -1.92 4.16
CA TYR A 137 -18.98 -2.29 5.33
C TYR A 137 -17.52 -2.44 4.92
N VAL A 138 -16.61 -1.93 5.74
CA VAL A 138 -15.19 -2.30 5.70
C VAL A 138 -14.86 -2.92 7.04
N ILE A 139 -14.48 -4.18 7.03
CA ILE A 139 -13.99 -4.89 8.20
C ILE A 139 -12.48 -5.04 8.09
N ASN A 140 -11.75 -4.91 9.20
CA ASN A 140 -10.30 -4.93 9.21
C ASN A 140 -9.74 -5.36 10.56
N THR A 141 -8.47 -5.78 10.57
CA THR A 141 -7.69 -5.99 11.78
C THR A 141 -6.63 -4.90 11.94
N CYS A 142 -6.68 -4.14 13.02
CA CYS A 142 -5.58 -3.27 13.44
C CYS A 142 -4.71 -4.00 14.46
N VAL A 143 -3.71 -4.72 13.96
CA VAL A 143 -2.84 -5.57 14.77
C VAL A 143 -1.97 -4.76 15.71
N ASP A 144 -1.86 -5.17 16.97
CA ASP A 144 -1.26 -4.45 18.10
C ASP A 144 -2.05 -3.17 18.48
N GLY A 145 -3.23 -2.91 17.85
CA GLY A 145 -4.10 -1.78 18.10
C GLY A 145 -5.46 -2.20 18.67
N ILE A 146 -6.56 -1.80 17.97
CA ILE A 146 -7.93 -2.14 18.40
C ILE A 146 -8.38 -3.55 17.97
N GLU A 147 -7.50 -4.31 17.34
CA GLU A 147 -7.74 -5.63 16.74
C GLU A 147 -8.85 -5.59 15.69
N ASN A 148 -9.81 -6.53 15.66
CA ASN A 148 -10.86 -6.57 14.64
C ASN A 148 -11.94 -5.50 14.89
N PHE A 149 -12.30 -4.79 13.83
CA PHE A 149 -13.31 -3.74 13.86
C PHE A 149 -14.01 -3.59 12.50
N ILE A 150 -15.17 -2.95 12.50
CA ILE A 150 -15.87 -2.52 11.29
C ILE A 150 -16.02 -1.00 11.26
N VAL A 151 -16.04 -0.45 10.05
CA VAL A 151 -16.58 0.87 9.74
C VAL A 151 -17.56 0.75 8.58
N LYS A 152 -18.54 1.64 8.50
CA LYS A 152 -19.59 1.56 7.49
C LYS A 152 -19.99 2.91 6.96
N CYS A 153 -20.49 2.94 5.70
CA CYS A 153 -21.08 4.12 5.10
C CYS A 153 -22.17 3.72 4.09
N ARG A 154 -22.99 4.68 3.65
CA ARG A 154 -23.99 4.48 2.60
C ARG A 154 -23.50 4.91 1.22
N ASP A 155 -22.57 5.85 1.20
CA ASP A 155 -22.01 6.43 -0.01
C ASP A 155 -20.49 6.59 0.11
N PRO A 156 -19.70 5.68 -0.48
CA PRO A 156 -18.23 5.78 -0.47
C PRO A 156 -17.70 7.07 -1.12
N PHE A 157 -18.45 7.69 -2.04
CA PHE A 157 -18.03 8.95 -2.68
C PHE A 157 -18.13 10.15 -1.74
N ALA A 158 -18.99 10.08 -0.73
CA ALA A 158 -19.07 11.12 0.31
C ALA A 158 -17.88 11.08 1.26
N GLY A 159 -17.21 9.91 1.41
CA GLY A 159 -16.09 9.72 2.33
C GLY A 159 -16.49 9.76 3.82
N GLU A 160 -17.78 9.65 4.12
CA GLU A 160 -18.31 9.74 5.50
C GLU A 160 -18.41 8.35 6.14
N TRP A 161 -17.24 7.76 6.42
CA TRP A 161 -17.15 6.48 7.14
C TRP A 161 -17.42 6.66 8.64
N SER A 162 -18.10 5.71 9.25
CA SER A 162 -18.38 5.73 10.69
C SER A 162 -17.09 5.69 11.54
N ASP A 163 -17.21 5.93 12.83
CA ASP A 163 -16.18 5.55 13.76
C ASP A 163 -16.08 4.01 13.84
N PRO A 164 -14.90 3.47 14.17
CA PRO A 164 -14.70 2.04 14.29
C PRO A 164 -15.57 1.42 15.39
N ILE A 165 -16.21 0.31 15.05
CA ILE A 165 -16.96 -0.55 15.97
C ILE A 165 -16.11 -1.79 16.21
N ALA A 166 -15.56 -1.94 17.40
CA ALA A 166 -14.69 -3.06 17.76
C ALA A 166 -15.48 -4.38 17.85
N LEU A 167 -14.83 -5.47 17.44
CA LEU A 167 -15.36 -6.84 17.50
C LEU A 167 -14.47 -7.71 18.39
N PRO A 168 -14.48 -7.51 19.71
CA PRO A 168 -13.53 -8.14 20.62
C PRO A 168 -13.67 -9.66 20.73
N GLU A 169 -14.79 -10.22 20.28
CA GLU A 169 -15.03 -11.67 20.26
C GLU A 169 -14.32 -12.35 19.07
N VAL A 170 -13.95 -11.59 18.03
CA VAL A 170 -13.32 -12.11 16.82
C VAL A 170 -11.81 -12.05 16.98
N GLU A 171 -11.19 -13.21 17.18
CA GLU A 171 -9.73 -13.33 17.29
C GLU A 171 -9.08 -13.53 15.92
N GLY A 172 -7.81 -13.16 15.78
CA GLY A 172 -7.02 -13.40 14.57
C GLY A 172 -7.05 -12.25 13.57
N ILE A 173 -6.89 -12.56 12.30
CA ILE A 173 -6.71 -11.56 11.24
C ILE A 173 -7.57 -11.87 10.01
N ASP A 174 -7.51 -10.98 9.01
CA ASP A 174 -8.15 -11.09 7.70
C ASP A 174 -9.65 -11.41 7.80
N PRO A 175 -10.42 -10.59 8.54
CA PRO A 175 -11.84 -10.79 8.59
C PRO A 175 -12.50 -10.38 7.27
N SER A 176 -13.55 -11.11 6.86
CA SER A 176 -14.41 -10.75 5.73
C SER A 176 -15.88 -10.90 6.07
N LEU A 177 -16.75 -10.19 5.34
CA LEU A 177 -18.20 -10.26 5.52
C LEU A 177 -18.86 -10.89 4.28
N PHE A 178 -19.81 -11.76 4.53
CA PHE A 178 -20.68 -12.34 3.51
C PHE A 178 -22.15 -12.08 3.84
N PHE A 179 -22.89 -11.51 2.90
CA PHE A 179 -24.33 -11.24 3.01
C PHE A 179 -25.10 -12.22 2.10
N ASP A 180 -25.81 -13.16 2.70
CA ASP A 180 -26.56 -14.20 1.96
C ASP A 180 -27.88 -13.66 1.41
N ASP A 181 -28.43 -14.36 0.42
CA ASP A 181 -29.69 -14.02 -0.27
C ASP A 181 -30.90 -14.03 0.68
N ASP A 182 -30.83 -14.80 1.78
CA ASP A 182 -31.91 -14.87 2.79
C ASP A 182 -31.88 -13.74 3.82
N GLY A 183 -30.92 -12.81 3.69
CA GLY A 183 -30.74 -11.66 4.57
C GLY A 183 -29.88 -11.92 5.79
N ARG A 184 -29.37 -13.15 5.99
CA ARG A 184 -28.37 -13.43 7.03
C ARG A 184 -27.00 -12.89 6.61
N ALA A 185 -26.22 -12.51 7.57
CA ALA A 185 -24.84 -12.08 7.37
C ALA A 185 -23.89 -12.97 8.18
N TYR A 186 -22.71 -13.15 7.62
CA TYR A 186 -21.66 -13.98 8.20
C TYR A 186 -20.33 -13.25 8.18
N LEU A 187 -19.52 -13.49 9.22
CA LEU A 187 -18.15 -13.01 9.35
C LEU A 187 -17.21 -14.21 9.32
N LEU A 188 -16.24 -14.18 8.43
CA LEU A 188 -15.16 -15.16 8.36
C LEU A 188 -13.86 -14.54 8.87
N HIS A 189 -12.95 -15.32 9.41
CA HIS A 189 -11.63 -14.85 9.77
C HIS A 189 -10.62 -16.00 9.91
N ASN A 190 -9.34 -15.66 9.81
CA ASN A 190 -8.25 -16.54 10.23
C ASN A 190 -8.12 -16.48 11.75
N GLY A 191 -7.86 -17.61 12.38
CA GLY A 191 -7.67 -17.68 13.81
C GLY A 191 -6.82 -18.87 14.26
N MET A 192 -6.73 -19.05 15.58
CA MET A 192 -6.06 -20.21 16.15
C MET A 192 -6.85 -21.49 15.86
N PRO A 193 -6.16 -22.65 15.68
CA PRO A 193 -6.85 -23.93 15.52
C PRO A 193 -7.61 -24.30 16.81
N PRO A 194 -8.58 -25.24 16.73
CA PRO A 194 -9.44 -25.62 17.86
C PRO A 194 -8.69 -26.33 19.01
N GLY A 195 -7.41 -26.61 18.81
CA GLY A 195 -6.53 -27.26 19.78
C GLY A 195 -5.10 -26.75 19.74
N PRO A 196 -4.13 -27.44 20.34
CA PRO A 196 -2.73 -27.05 20.26
C PRO A 196 -2.22 -27.01 18.82
N ARG A 197 -1.50 -25.95 18.45
CA ARG A 197 -0.85 -25.86 17.15
C ARG A 197 0.05 -27.06 16.89
N GLN A 198 -0.07 -27.67 15.72
CA GLN A 198 0.77 -28.80 15.30
C GLN A 198 2.08 -28.36 14.66
N TRP A 199 2.11 -27.11 14.10
CA TRP A 199 3.31 -26.40 13.61
C TRP A 199 3.20 -24.90 13.90
N ASN A 200 4.25 -24.16 13.70
CA ASN A 200 4.31 -22.75 14.13
C ASN A 200 3.25 -21.87 13.46
N SER A 201 3.05 -22.02 12.16
CA SER A 201 2.10 -21.23 11.35
C SER A 201 0.73 -21.90 11.20
N HIS A 202 0.40 -22.93 12.03
CA HIS A 202 -0.90 -23.59 12.01
C HIS A 202 -2.02 -22.61 12.35
N ARG A 203 -2.99 -22.45 11.43
CA ARG A 203 -4.17 -21.59 11.56
C ARG A 203 -5.42 -22.34 11.08
N ALA A 204 -6.57 -21.80 11.45
CA ALA A 204 -7.87 -22.30 11.06
C ALA A 204 -8.75 -21.15 10.56
N LEU A 205 -9.74 -21.47 9.74
CA LEU A 205 -10.78 -20.54 9.30
C LEU A 205 -12.04 -20.76 10.10
N TRP A 206 -12.59 -19.66 10.60
CA TRP A 206 -13.77 -19.63 11.43
C TRP A 206 -14.89 -18.81 10.79
N LEU A 207 -16.14 -19.16 11.07
CA LEU A 207 -17.36 -18.48 10.63
C LEU A 207 -18.19 -18.11 11.85
N TRP A 208 -18.61 -16.86 11.89
CA TRP A 208 -19.63 -16.36 12.83
C TRP A 208 -20.88 -15.98 12.06
N GLU A 209 -22.07 -16.08 12.67
CA GLU A 209 -23.23 -15.31 12.25
C GLU A 209 -23.04 -13.86 12.72
N PHE A 210 -23.40 -12.88 11.85
CA PHE A 210 -23.22 -11.46 12.14
C PHE A 210 -24.57 -10.73 12.12
N ASP A 211 -24.89 -10.02 13.20
CA ASP A 211 -26.08 -9.18 13.33
C ASP A 211 -25.76 -7.77 12.81
N THR A 212 -26.30 -7.43 11.63
CA THR A 212 -26.09 -6.12 10.97
C THR A 212 -26.82 -4.96 11.61
N ASP A 213 -27.82 -5.21 12.47
CA ASP A 213 -28.52 -4.18 13.21
C ASP A 213 -27.80 -3.82 14.53
N ALA A 214 -27.21 -4.83 15.14
CA ALA A 214 -26.46 -4.67 16.39
C ALA A 214 -24.93 -4.51 16.19
N ASP A 215 -24.43 -4.68 14.96
CA ASP A 215 -23.02 -4.61 14.59
C ASP A 215 -22.12 -5.54 15.46
N ARG A 216 -22.51 -6.80 15.59
CA ARG A 216 -21.80 -7.79 16.42
C ARG A 216 -21.96 -9.20 15.90
N VAL A 217 -21.05 -10.08 16.30
CA VAL A 217 -21.19 -11.52 16.07
C VAL A 217 -22.23 -12.13 17.02
N VAL A 218 -22.85 -13.24 16.61
CA VAL A 218 -23.91 -13.94 17.34
C VAL A 218 -23.58 -15.42 17.43
N GLY A 219 -23.90 -16.03 18.57
CA GLY A 219 -23.72 -17.47 18.80
C GLY A 219 -22.27 -17.85 19.07
N GLU A 220 -21.87 -19.02 18.59
CA GLU A 220 -20.53 -19.58 18.71
C GLU A 220 -19.93 -19.73 17.30
N PRO A 221 -18.60 -19.58 17.13
CA PRO A 221 -17.97 -19.72 15.81
C PRO A 221 -18.00 -21.17 15.34
N VAL A 222 -18.16 -21.32 14.04
CA VAL A 222 -18.09 -22.62 13.35
C VAL A 222 -16.73 -22.77 12.68
N LEU A 223 -16.04 -23.90 12.90
CA LEU A 223 -14.81 -24.24 12.20
C LEU A 223 -15.11 -24.62 10.75
N LEU A 224 -14.57 -23.85 9.79
CA LEU A 224 -14.72 -24.15 8.37
C LEU A 224 -13.60 -25.03 7.83
N LEU A 225 -12.34 -24.72 8.22
CA LEU A 225 -11.15 -25.44 7.74
C LEU A 225 -10.04 -25.37 8.78
N ASP A 226 -9.41 -26.48 9.09
CA ASP A 226 -8.30 -26.58 10.04
C ASP A 226 -6.99 -26.90 9.28
N GLY A 227 -6.02 -26.00 9.31
CA GLY A 227 -4.67 -26.23 8.84
C GLY A 227 -4.46 -26.26 7.32
N GLY A 228 -5.45 -25.85 6.52
CA GLY A 228 -5.35 -25.81 5.05
C GLY A 228 -5.96 -27.03 4.36
N ILE A 229 -5.87 -27.07 3.02
CA ILE A 229 -6.49 -28.13 2.20
C ILE A 229 -5.79 -29.49 2.34
N ASP A 230 -4.51 -29.50 2.71
CA ASP A 230 -3.74 -30.71 3.03
C ASP A 230 -3.05 -30.52 4.39
N PHE A 231 -3.70 -31.00 5.44
CA PHE A 231 -3.17 -30.91 6.80
C PHE A 231 -1.80 -31.59 6.96
N ALA A 232 -1.53 -32.65 6.19
CA ALA A 232 -0.27 -33.38 6.28
C ALA A 232 0.91 -32.59 5.66
N ALA A 233 0.63 -31.72 4.70
CA ALA A 233 1.60 -30.82 4.11
C ALA A 233 2.02 -29.67 5.04
N GLN A 234 1.25 -29.43 6.11
CA GLN A 234 1.49 -28.36 7.09
C GLN A 234 1.69 -26.99 6.45
N PRO A 235 0.74 -26.51 5.62
CA PRO A 235 0.92 -25.25 4.90
C PRO A 235 1.15 -24.09 5.84
N GLU A 236 1.99 -23.14 5.40
CA GLU A 236 2.22 -21.91 6.14
C GLU A 236 1.02 -20.98 6.00
N TRP A 237 0.49 -20.45 7.12
CA TRP A 237 -0.57 -19.46 7.17
C TRP A 237 -1.77 -19.75 6.25
N LEU A 238 -2.82 -20.34 6.80
CA LEU A 238 -4.14 -20.39 6.17
C LEU A 238 -4.86 -19.07 6.54
N GLU A 239 -5.12 -18.19 5.54
CA GLU A 239 -5.58 -16.82 5.78
C GLU A 239 -6.45 -16.27 4.64
N GLY A 240 -6.91 -15.01 4.74
CA GLY A 240 -7.67 -14.31 3.70
C GLY A 240 -8.93 -15.03 3.22
N PRO A 241 -9.84 -15.49 4.12
CA PRO A 241 -11.04 -16.21 3.69
C PRO A 241 -12.05 -15.23 3.07
N HIS A 242 -12.60 -15.61 1.91
CA HIS A 242 -13.77 -14.96 1.31
C HIS A 242 -14.81 -15.99 0.93
N LEU A 243 -16.09 -15.65 1.07
CA LEU A 243 -17.20 -16.54 0.80
C LEU A 243 -18.09 -15.98 -0.33
N TYR A 244 -18.50 -16.86 -1.22
CA TYR A 244 -19.37 -16.53 -2.36
C TYR A 244 -20.49 -17.56 -2.49
N LYS A 245 -21.52 -17.19 -3.25
CA LYS A 245 -22.57 -18.13 -3.65
C LYS A 245 -22.60 -18.23 -5.16
N HIS A 246 -22.43 -19.44 -5.67
CA HIS A 246 -22.45 -19.72 -7.11
C HIS A 246 -23.25 -21.00 -7.38
N ASP A 247 -24.21 -20.94 -8.30
CA ASP A 247 -25.10 -22.04 -8.67
C ASP A 247 -25.77 -22.76 -7.46
N GLY A 248 -26.05 -21.98 -6.39
CA GLY A 248 -26.70 -22.46 -5.17
C GLY A 248 -25.76 -23.15 -4.18
N GLU A 249 -24.47 -23.26 -4.46
CA GLU A 249 -23.43 -23.72 -3.55
C GLU A 249 -22.62 -22.55 -2.98
N TYR A 250 -22.08 -22.74 -1.76
CA TYR A 250 -21.16 -21.82 -1.14
C TYR A 250 -19.73 -22.15 -1.53
N VAL A 251 -18.99 -21.15 -1.99
CA VAL A 251 -17.60 -21.25 -2.44
C VAL A 251 -16.73 -20.48 -1.48
N LEU A 252 -15.80 -21.15 -0.84
CA LEU A 252 -14.81 -20.58 0.06
C LEU A 252 -13.47 -20.45 -0.67
N LEU A 253 -12.94 -19.22 -0.75
CA LEU A 253 -11.56 -18.96 -1.12
C LEU A 253 -10.73 -18.75 0.13
N ALA A 254 -9.47 -19.18 0.11
CA ALA A 254 -8.50 -18.88 1.14
C ALA A 254 -7.08 -18.85 0.56
N ALA A 255 -6.18 -18.12 1.20
CA ALA A 255 -4.77 -18.12 0.89
C ALA A 255 -4.02 -19.10 1.81
N GLU A 256 -2.97 -19.74 1.28
CA GLU A 256 -2.04 -20.57 2.04
C GLU A 256 -0.63 -20.52 1.42
N GLY A 257 0.39 -20.99 2.15
CA GLY A 257 1.79 -20.97 1.71
C GLY A 257 2.57 -19.74 2.16
N GLY A 258 2.00 -18.94 3.04
CA GLY A 258 2.59 -17.68 3.52
C GLY A 258 2.56 -16.60 2.44
N THR A 259 3.17 -15.43 2.70
CA THR A 259 3.05 -14.23 1.85
C THR A 259 4.20 -14.04 0.85
N TYR A 260 5.06 -15.06 0.66
CA TYR A 260 6.22 -15.00 -0.24
C TYR A 260 6.05 -15.96 -1.44
N GLU A 261 7.12 -16.56 -1.91
CA GLU A 261 7.16 -17.33 -3.16
C GLU A 261 6.22 -18.54 -3.18
N GLU A 262 5.94 -19.15 -2.02
CA GLU A 262 5.04 -20.30 -1.87
C GLU A 262 3.55 -19.92 -1.81
N HIS A 263 3.24 -18.62 -1.81
CA HIS A 263 1.88 -18.12 -1.70
C HIS A 263 0.96 -18.66 -2.80
N SER A 264 -0.26 -19.02 -2.43
CA SER A 264 -1.25 -19.60 -3.34
C SER A 264 -2.66 -19.31 -2.85
N GLN A 265 -3.63 -19.41 -3.79
CA GLN A 265 -5.05 -19.33 -3.49
C GLN A 265 -5.69 -20.70 -3.67
N VAL A 266 -6.49 -21.12 -2.71
CA VAL A 266 -7.23 -22.39 -2.75
C VAL A 266 -8.73 -22.15 -2.72
N ALA A 267 -9.49 -23.08 -3.32
CA ALA A 267 -10.93 -23.04 -3.38
C ALA A 267 -11.55 -24.32 -2.81
N LEU A 268 -12.65 -24.15 -2.08
CA LEU A 268 -13.47 -25.21 -1.51
C LEU A 268 -14.95 -24.90 -1.75
N LYS A 269 -15.82 -25.89 -1.73
CA LYS A 269 -17.28 -25.68 -1.84
C LYS A 269 -18.10 -26.55 -0.88
N ALA A 270 -19.29 -26.06 -0.55
CA ALA A 270 -20.25 -26.74 0.31
C ALA A 270 -21.70 -26.39 -0.10
N SER A 271 -22.65 -27.27 0.23
CA SER A 271 -24.09 -27.02 0.02
C SER A 271 -24.71 -26.15 1.14
N ARG A 272 -23.99 -25.93 2.24
CA ARG A 272 -24.41 -25.11 3.38
C ARG A 272 -23.28 -24.20 3.79
N VAL A 273 -23.61 -23.02 4.31
CA VAL A 273 -22.65 -22.00 4.70
C VAL A 273 -21.68 -22.47 5.81
N GLU A 274 -22.16 -23.35 6.69
CA GLU A 274 -21.35 -23.93 7.77
C GLU A 274 -20.51 -25.14 7.29
N GLY A 275 -20.62 -25.53 6.02
CA GLY A 275 -19.93 -26.67 5.45
C GLY A 275 -20.65 -28.03 5.66
N PRO A 276 -19.92 -29.17 5.62
CA PRO A 276 -18.47 -29.28 5.43
C PRO A 276 -18.01 -28.85 4.01
N TYR A 277 -16.89 -28.17 3.92
CA TYR A 277 -16.30 -27.72 2.66
C TYR A 277 -15.39 -28.78 2.06
N ALA A 278 -15.61 -29.10 0.77
CA ALA A 278 -14.79 -30.03 0.01
C ALA A 278 -13.79 -29.25 -0.86
N PRO A 279 -12.49 -29.56 -0.81
CA PRO A 279 -11.49 -28.86 -1.59
C PRO A 279 -11.58 -29.22 -3.09
N TYR A 280 -11.28 -28.26 -3.95
CA TYR A 280 -11.12 -28.50 -5.37
C TYR A 280 -9.95 -29.44 -5.64
N ALA A 281 -10.16 -30.45 -6.48
CA ALA A 281 -9.16 -31.49 -6.73
C ALA A 281 -7.90 -31.00 -7.47
N ARG A 282 -8.00 -29.82 -8.13
CA ARG A 282 -6.91 -29.19 -8.86
C ARG A 282 -6.42 -27.90 -8.19
N ASN A 283 -6.61 -27.78 -6.86
CA ASN A 283 -5.97 -26.69 -6.10
C ASN A 283 -4.44 -26.71 -6.27
N PRO A 284 -3.76 -25.55 -6.21
CA PRO A 284 -4.33 -24.20 -6.01
C PRO A 284 -4.97 -23.64 -7.28
N VAL A 285 -5.96 -22.73 -7.11
CA VAL A 285 -6.64 -22.03 -8.21
C VAL A 285 -5.89 -20.81 -8.71
N LEU A 286 -4.84 -20.41 -7.99
CA LEU A 286 -3.86 -19.38 -8.36
C LEU A 286 -2.55 -19.63 -7.62
N THR A 287 -1.44 -19.71 -8.34
CA THR A 287 -0.08 -19.67 -7.80
C THR A 287 0.93 -19.39 -8.89
N GLN A 288 2.13 -18.97 -8.53
CA GLN A 288 3.26 -18.79 -9.44
C GLN A 288 4.53 -19.56 -8.98
N ARG A 289 4.42 -20.34 -7.89
CA ARG A 289 5.58 -21.01 -7.24
C ARG A 289 6.22 -22.10 -8.11
N ASP A 290 5.42 -22.79 -8.93
CA ASP A 290 5.87 -23.94 -9.72
C ASP A 290 6.42 -23.54 -11.11
N LEU A 291 6.57 -22.27 -11.38
CA LEU A 291 7.02 -21.75 -12.68
C LEU A 291 8.53 -21.52 -12.72
N PRO A 292 9.17 -21.62 -13.91
CA PRO A 292 10.60 -21.34 -14.07
C PRO A 292 11.01 -19.97 -13.48
N ALA A 293 12.09 -19.95 -12.71
CA ALA A 293 12.55 -18.74 -12.03
C ALA A 293 13.03 -17.64 -12.99
N ASP A 294 13.51 -18.03 -14.18
CA ASP A 294 14.06 -17.16 -15.22
C ASP A 294 13.04 -16.73 -16.29
N ARG A 295 11.72 -16.97 -16.06
CA ARG A 295 10.68 -16.57 -17.01
C ARG A 295 10.62 -15.06 -17.20
N PRO A 296 10.31 -14.58 -18.43
CA PRO A 296 10.15 -13.16 -18.69
C PRO A 296 8.94 -12.58 -17.91
N ASP A 297 9.00 -11.28 -17.63
CA ASP A 297 7.93 -10.54 -16.94
C ASP A 297 7.45 -11.23 -15.64
N LYS A 298 8.38 -11.86 -14.93
CA LYS A 298 8.12 -12.66 -13.71
C LYS A 298 7.18 -11.92 -12.75
N VAL A 299 6.17 -12.66 -12.28
CA VAL A 299 5.32 -12.30 -11.13
C VAL A 299 5.47 -13.41 -10.11
N THR A 300 5.53 -13.08 -8.83
CA THR A 300 5.66 -14.03 -7.71
C THR A 300 4.64 -13.75 -6.61
N SER A 301 4.56 -14.63 -5.64
CA SER A 301 3.81 -14.42 -4.37
C SER A 301 2.32 -14.16 -4.57
N THR A 302 1.71 -14.77 -5.60
CA THR A 302 0.30 -14.51 -5.92
C THR A 302 -0.66 -15.25 -4.98
N GLY A 303 -1.63 -14.53 -4.47
CA GLY A 303 -2.65 -15.05 -3.56
C GLY A 303 -3.46 -13.93 -2.92
N HIS A 304 -4.10 -14.20 -1.80
CA HIS A 304 -4.96 -13.28 -1.05
C HIS A 304 -5.99 -12.64 -2.00
N ALA A 305 -6.72 -13.51 -2.72
CA ALA A 305 -7.61 -13.12 -3.80
C ALA A 305 -9.04 -12.91 -3.30
N ASP A 306 -9.67 -11.87 -3.82
CA ASP A 306 -11.10 -11.61 -3.70
C ASP A 306 -11.74 -11.58 -5.09
N MET A 307 -13.05 -11.88 -5.19
CA MET A 307 -13.78 -11.99 -6.46
C MET A 307 -15.03 -11.12 -6.49
N VAL A 308 -15.38 -10.68 -7.69
CA VAL A 308 -16.61 -9.94 -7.94
C VAL A 308 -17.32 -10.45 -9.19
N CYS A 309 -18.65 -10.50 -9.14
CA CYS A 309 -19.50 -10.80 -10.28
C CYS A 309 -19.94 -9.49 -10.95
N THR A 310 -19.76 -9.40 -12.27
CA THR A 310 -20.24 -8.28 -13.08
C THR A 310 -21.76 -8.35 -13.34
N PRO A 311 -22.42 -7.25 -13.78
CA PRO A 311 -23.86 -7.28 -14.07
C PRO A 311 -24.28 -8.27 -15.14
N ASP A 312 -23.39 -8.63 -16.08
CA ASP A 312 -23.60 -9.63 -17.13
C ASP A 312 -23.26 -11.08 -16.72
N GLY A 313 -22.86 -11.27 -15.44
CA GLY A 313 -22.60 -12.58 -14.86
C GLY A 313 -21.18 -13.12 -15.05
N ALA A 314 -20.26 -12.32 -15.62
CA ALA A 314 -18.85 -12.69 -15.64
C ALA A 314 -18.21 -12.47 -14.25
N TRP A 315 -17.19 -13.27 -13.94
CA TRP A 315 -16.46 -13.15 -12.68
C TRP A 315 -15.03 -12.70 -12.91
N TYR A 316 -14.56 -11.83 -12.03
CA TYR A 316 -13.19 -11.36 -12.00
C TYR A 316 -12.63 -11.48 -10.59
N SER A 317 -11.32 -11.71 -10.51
CA SER A 317 -10.59 -11.76 -9.24
C SER A 317 -9.53 -10.68 -9.21
N VAL A 318 -9.49 -9.95 -8.11
CA VAL A 318 -8.33 -9.15 -7.69
C VAL A 318 -7.48 -9.99 -6.75
N PHE A 319 -6.16 -9.83 -6.82
CA PHE A 319 -5.22 -10.57 -5.97
C PHE A 319 -3.90 -9.81 -5.86
N LEU A 320 -3.12 -10.11 -4.86
CA LEU A 320 -1.78 -9.54 -4.74
C LEU A 320 -0.75 -10.34 -5.54
N GLY A 321 0.31 -9.64 -5.98
CA GLY A 321 1.50 -10.24 -6.59
C GLY A 321 2.68 -9.29 -6.53
N CYS A 322 3.89 -9.80 -6.73
CA CYS A 322 5.13 -9.03 -6.76
C CYS A 322 5.79 -9.10 -8.13
N ARG A 323 6.46 -8.00 -8.55
CA ARG A 323 7.21 -7.92 -9.82
C ARG A 323 8.72 -7.83 -9.56
N PRO A 324 9.44 -8.95 -9.40
CA PRO A 324 10.89 -8.92 -9.28
C PRO A 324 11.57 -8.35 -10.52
N TYR A 325 12.63 -7.53 -10.33
CA TYR A 325 13.47 -7.01 -11.40
C TYR A 325 14.73 -7.85 -11.62
N ALA A 326 15.19 -8.56 -10.58
CA ALA A 326 16.29 -9.53 -10.65
C ALA A 326 16.13 -10.51 -9.48
N ASP A 327 16.39 -11.80 -9.69
CA ASP A 327 16.16 -12.84 -8.70
C ASP A 327 14.76 -12.71 -8.09
N ASP A 328 14.66 -12.48 -6.78
CA ASP A 328 13.40 -12.20 -6.08
C ASP A 328 13.36 -10.78 -5.45
N TYR A 329 14.21 -9.87 -5.94
CA TYR A 329 14.23 -8.47 -5.50
C TYR A 329 13.12 -7.67 -6.18
N TYR A 330 12.27 -7.01 -5.38
CA TYR A 330 11.23 -6.09 -5.81
C TYR A 330 11.05 -4.95 -4.79
N ASN A 331 11.01 -3.70 -5.27
CA ASN A 331 10.89 -2.52 -4.44
C ASN A 331 9.46 -1.94 -4.46
N THR A 332 8.64 -2.32 -5.46
CA THR A 332 7.25 -1.86 -5.58
C THR A 332 6.32 -2.47 -4.52
N GLY A 333 6.77 -3.50 -3.80
CA GLY A 333 5.95 -4.20 -2.84
C GLY A 333 4.98 -5.18 -3.51
N ARG A 334 3.92 -5.55 -2.78
CA ARG A 334 2.80 -6.34 -3.28
C ARG A 334 1.83 -5.40 -3.97
N GLU A 335 1.45 -5.72 -5.20
CA GLU A 335 0.65 -4.89 -6.11
C GLU A 335 -0.68 -5.58 -6.40
N THR A 336 -1.72 -4.85 -6.79
CA THR A 336 -3.02 -5.44 -7.12
C THR A 336 -3.09 -5.81 -8.60
N PHE A 337 -3.37 -7.08 -8.86
CA PHE A 337 -3.60 -7.67 -10.18
C PHE A 337 -5.09 -7.99 -10.38
N LEU A 338 -5.49 -8.16 -11.64
CA LEU A 338 -6.85 -8.51 -12.03
C LEU A 338 -6.82 -9.61 -13.09
N LEU A 339 -7.61 -10.66 -12.91
CA LEU A 339 -7.84 -11.70 -13.94
C LEU A 339 -9.32 -12.08 -14.03
N PRO A 340 -9.80 -12.50 -15.21
CA PRO A 340 -11.10 -13.15 -15.33
C PRO A 340 -11.07 -14.50 -14.63
N VAL A 341 -12.20 -14.89 -14.05
CA VAL A 341 -12.38 -16.18 -13.39
C VAL A 341 -13.20 -17.10 -14.30
N THR A 342 -12.72 -18.31 -14.51
CA THR A 342 -13.49 -19.38 -15.14
C THR A 342 -13.98 -20.37 -14.08
N TRP A 343 -15.02 -21.14 -14.41
CA TRP A 343 -15.61 -22.10 -13.49
C TRP A 343 -15.40 -23.53 -14.00
N ASP A 344 -14.96 -24.42 -13.12
CA ASP A 344 -14.77 -25.85 -13.39
C ASP A 344 -15.42 -26.67 -12.28
N ASP A 345 -16.46 -27.40 -12.63
CA ASP A 345 -17.28 -28.19 -11.69
C ASP A 345 -17.74 -27.38 -10.46
N GLY A 346 -18.13 -26.12 -10.68
CA GLY A 346 -18.56 -25.17 -9.62
C GLY A 346 -17.44 -24.62 -8.75
N PHE A 347 -16.17 -24.80 -9.11
CA PHE A 347 -15.02 -24.18 -8.48
C PHE A 347 -14.45 -23.05 -9.35
N PRO A 348 -14.07 -21.91 -8.77
CA PRO A 348 -13.42 -20.85 -9.51
C PRO A 348 -11.98 -21.24 -9.87
N VAL A 349 -11.54 -20.88 -11.07
CA VAL A 349 -10.16 -20.99 -11.53
C VAL A 349 -9.73 -19.60 -11.97
N ILE A 350 -8.84 -18.98 -11.19
CA ILE A 350 -8.32 -17.62 -11.45
C ILE A 350 -7.22 -17.70 -12.51
N LEU A 351 -6.30 -18.66 -12.36
CA LEU A 351 -5.25 -18.94 -13.33
C LEU A 351 -4.94 -20.44 -13.30
N PRO A 352 -5.01 -21.15 -14.44
CA PRO A 352 -4.69 -22.56 -14.48
C PRO A 352 -3.27 -22.87 -14.00
N PRO A 353 -3.05 -24.01 -13.33
CA PRO A 353 -1.72 -24.42 -12.90
C PRO A 353 -0.72 -24.45 -14.06
N GLY A 354 0.48 -23.90 -13.84
CA GLY A 354 1.54 -23.82 -14.84
C GLY A 354 1.45 -22.64 -15.80
N GLU A 355 0.44 -21.78 -15.68
CA GLU A 355 0.33 -20.54 -16.45
C GLU A 355 0.92 -19.36 -15.68
N ALA A 356 1.65 -18.49 -16.40
CA ALA A 356 2.18 -17.25 -15.83
C ALA A 356 1.13 -16.14 -15.87
N VAL A 357 1.11 -15.30 -14.83
CA VAL A 357 0.27 -14.10 -14.84
C VAL A 357 0.66 -13.21 -16.02
N PRO A 358 -0.28 -12.93 -16.94
CA PRO A 358 0.01 -12.13 -18.13
C PRO A 358 0.19 -10.64 -17.79
N THR A 359 1.15 -9.99 -18.46
CA THR A 359 1.32 -8.53 -18.36
C THR A 359 0.19 -7.78 -19.07
N VAL A 360 -0.34 -8.33 -20.17
CA VAL A 360 -1.47 -7.77 -20.91
C VAL A 360 -2.62 -8.76 -20.87
N VAL A 361 -3.79 -8.29 -20.49
CA VAL A 361 -5.00 -9.10 -20.37
C VAL A 361 -6.08 -8.52 -21.28
N ARG A 362 -6.84 -9.40 -21.94
CA ARG A 362 -7.98 -8.99 -22.77
C ARG A 362 -9.24 -8.87 -21.92
N LYS A 363 -9.91 -7.72 -22.08
CA LYS A 363 -11.25 -7.45 -21.55
C LYS A 363 -11.94 -6.46 -22.50
N GLU A 364 -13.00 -6.90 -23.16
CA GLU A 364 -13.75 -6.08 -24.10
C GLU A 364 -14.57 -5.00 -23.37
N GLY A 365 -14.84 -3.89 -24.06
CA GLY A 365 -15.73 -2.84 -23.58
C GLY A 365 -15.12 -1.96 -22.48
N LEU A 366 -13.81 -1.77 -22.49
CA LEU A 366 -13.17 -0.80 -21.62
C LEU A 366 -13.48 0.63 -22.08
N GLU A 367 -13.69 1.52 -21.13
CA GLU A 367 -13.96 2.93 -21.36
C GLU A 367 -12.81 3.79 -20.78
N PRO A 368 -11.69 3.93 -21.51
CA PRO A 368 -10.56 4.71 -21.02
C PRO A 368 -10.95 6.17 -20.84
N ASP A 369 -10.63 6.74 -19.68
CA ASP A 369 -10.79 8.16 -19.36
C ASP A 369 -9.41 8.81 -19.23
N GLU A 370 -9.03 9.62 -20.22
CA GLU A 370 -7.77 10.36 -20.23
C GLU A 370 -7.63 11.37 -19.08
N ALA A 371 -8.73 11.73 -18.42
CA ALA A 371 -8.70 12.60 -17.26
C ALA A 371 -8.33 11.85 -15.97
N LEU A 372 -8.40 10.52 -15.97
CA LEU A 372 -7.94 9.72 -14.84
C LEU A 372 -6.42 9.68 -14.79
N ARG A 373 -5.91 9.76 -13.58
CA ARG A 373 -4.48 9.53 -13.35
C ARG A 373 -4.16 8.05 -13.54
N PRO A 374 -3.12 7.71 -14.30
CA PRO A 374 -2.74 6.31 -14.49
C PRO A 374 -2.38 5.63 -13.17
N THR A 375 -2.86 4.42 -12.98
CA THR A 375 -2.50 3.54 -11.86
C THR A 375 -1.56 2.42 -12.30
N THR A 376 -1.35 2.27 -13.61
CA THR A 376 -0.50 1.25 -14.24
C THR A 376 0.08 1.76 -15.55
N GLY A 377 0.95 0.98 -16.20
CA GLY A 377 1.63 1.38 -17.42
C GLY A 377 2.80 2.35 -17.16
N ASN A 378 3.39 2.91 -18.21
CA ASN A 378 4.44 3.93 -18.11
C ASN A 378 3.80 5.31 -18.05
N PHE A 379 4.15 6.12 -17.04
CA PHE A 379 3.58 7.45 -16.86
C PHE A 379 4.52 8.42 -16.13
N ALA A 380 4.18 9.71 -16.23
CA ALA A 380 4.83 10.77 -15.48
C ALA A 380 3.79 11.75 -14.93
N TRP A 381 4.13 12.38 -13.81
CA TRP A 381 3.32 13.43 -13.21
C TRP A 381 4.18 14.38 -12.37
N SER A 382 3.63 15.55 -12.06
CA SER A 382 4.27 16.52 -11.18
C SER A 382 3.24 17.31 -10.40
N THR A 383 3.69 17.93 -9.30
CA THR A 383 2.90 18.85 -8.48
C THR A 383 3.80 19.99 -7.99
N ASP A 384 3.22 21.18 -7.89
CA ASP A 384 3.80 22.34 -7.19
C ASP A 384 3.18 22.54 -5.80
N PHE A 385 2.31 21.62 -5.37
CA PHE A 385 1.59 21.64 -4.09
C PHE A 385 0.62 22.81 -3.88
N ALA A 386 0.33 23.61 -4.90
CA ALA A 386 -0.53 24.79 -4.76
C ALA A 386 -1.97 24.43 -4.36
N GLU A 387 -2.44 23.25 -4.82
CA GLU A 387 -3.78 22.72 -4.54
C GLU A 387 -3.83 21.75 -3.34
N GLY A 388 -2.71 21.60 -2.61
CA GLY A 388 -2.60 20.66 -1.51
C GLY A 388 -1.96 19.33 -1.88
N LEU A 389 -2.03 18.37 -0.96
CA LEU A 389 -1.69 16.98 -1.20
C LEU A 389 -2.94 16.24 -1.69
N ASP A 390 -2.81 15.46 -2.74
CA ASP A 390 -3.87 14.56 -3.18
C ASP A 390 -3.81 13.21 -2.45
N ASP A 391 -4.77 12.32 -2.72
CA ASP A 391 -4.94 11.05 -2.01
C ASP A 391 -3.77 10.05 -2.16
N ARG A 392 -2.80 10.30 -3.07
CA ARG A 392 -1.60 9.46 -3.22
C ARG A 392 -0.56 9.66 -2.12
N TRP A 393 -0.61 10.82 -1.43
CA TRP A 393 0.38 11.18 -0.44
C TRP A 393 0.10 10.50 0.90
N LEU A 394 1.13 9.87 1.43
CA LEU A 394 1.09 9.10 2.67
C LEU A 394 2.02 9.73 3.70
N MET A 395 1.67 9.57 4.95
CA MET A 395 2.48 9.87 6.13
C MET A 395 2.80 8.57 6.87
N ILE A 396 3.82 8.58 7.70
CA ILE A 396 4.12 7.46 8.59
C ILE A 396 3.37 7.71 9.90
N ARG A 397 2.42 6.83 10.23
CA ARG A 397 1.54 6.90 11.41
C ARG A 397 0.59 8.11 11.41
N THR A 398 -0.29 8.16 12.37
CA THR A 398 -1.27 9.24 12.52
C THR A 398 -0.56 10.58 12.75
N PRO A 399 -0.83 11.62 11.96
CA PRO A 399 -0.19 12.91 12.11
C PRO A 399 -0.57 13.59 13.42
N ARG A 400 0.43 14.18 14.08
CA ARG A 400 0.27 14.94 15.31
C ARG A 400 0.87 16.35 15.16
N GLY A 401 0.09 17.35 15.51
CA GLY A 401 0.49 18.76 15.40
C GLY A 401 0.54 19.29 13.97
N GLU A 402 0.94 20.55 13.84
CA GLU A 402 0.99 21.28 12.57
C GLU A 402 2.43 21.35 12.06
N TRP A 403 2.90 20.32 11.41
CA TRP A 403 4.24 20.27 10.83
C TRP A 403 4.26 20.33 9.29
N LEU A 404 3.07 20.36 8.66
CA LEU A 404 2.88 20.38 7.22
C LEU A 404 1.99 21.53 6.79
N ARG A 405 2.40 22.26 5.75
CA ARG A 405 1.58 23.30 5.09
C ARG A 405 1.81 23.24 3.58
N THR A 406 0.76 23.38 2.81
CA THR A 406 0.79 23.53 1.35
C THR A 406 0.33 24.91 0.92
N GLY A 407 0.73 25.36 -0.25
CA GLY A 407 0.32 26.62 -0.82
C GLY A 407 1.07 26.98 -2.10
N ARG A 408 0.83 28.15 -2.66
CA ARG A 408 1.40 28.63 -3.94
C ARG A 408 2.92 28.60 -4.05
N ARG A 409 3.62 28.49 -2.93
CA ARG A 409 5.08 28.42 -2.91
C ARG A 409 5.61 26.99 -2.88
N GLY A 410 4.76 26.03 -2.62
CA GLY A 410 5.11 24.62 -2.47
C GLY A 410 4.61 24.02 -1.16
N LEU A 411 5.22 22.93 -0.78
CA LEU A 411 5.02 22.20 0.47
C LEU A 411 6.07 22.63 1.49
N THR A 412 5.64 23.12 2.63
CA THR A 412 6.51 23.38 3.77
C THR A 412 6.38 22.27 4.80
N LEU A 413 7.50 21.65 5.13
CA LEU A 413 7.63 20.73 6.26
C LEU A 413 8.44 21.41 7.37
N ARG A 414 7.94 21.28 8.59
CA ARG A 414 8.61 21.75 9.81
C ARG A 414 9.12 20.54 10.59
N ASP A 415 10.37 20.62 11.04
CA ASP A 415 10.92 19.60 11.94
C ASP A 415 10.07 19.49 13.21
N ASN A 416 9.55 18.30 13.46
CA ASN A 416 8.76 17.97 14.65
C ASN A 416 9.56 17.18 15.71
N GLY A 417 10.87 17.09 15.55
CA GLY A 417 11.79 16.50 16.51
C GLY A 417 12.05 15.00 16.32
N HIS A 418 11.37 14.35 15.37
CA HIS A 418 11.49 12.92 15.15
C HIS A 418 12.44 12.57 14.00
N ALA A 419 13.18 11.48 14.14
CA ALA A 419 13.90 10.84 13.05
C ALA A 419 12.95 9.91 12.26
N ILE A 420 13.31 9.62 11.01
CA ILE A 420 12.49 8.78 10.12
C ILE A 420 12.29 7.35 10.66
N ASP A 421 13.19 6.88 11.49
CA ASP A 421 13.26 5.51 12.02
C ASP A 421 12.76 5.38 13.48
N GLU A 422 12.16 6.41 14.03
CA GLU A 422 11.53 6.39 15.34
C GLU A 422 10.10 5.83 15.27
N THR A 423 9.66 5.18 16.37
CA THR A 423 8.25 4.81 16.54
C THR A 423 7.45 6.05 16.90
N ALA A 424 7.24 6.91 15.92
CA ALA A 424 6.56 8.19 16.03
C ALA A 424 5.98 8.60 14.65
N ASN A 425 5.33 9.76 14.58
CA ASN A 425 4.97 10.41 13.33
C ASN A 425 6.04 11.43 12.96
N PRO A 426 7.05 11.09 12.11
CA PRO A 426 8.05 12.06 11.65
C PRO A 426 7.44 13.05 10.66
N ALA A 427 8.05 14.22 10.47
CA ALA A 427 7.67 15.15 9.41
C ALA A 427 8.06 14.59 8.04
N PHE A 428 7.24 13.69 7.55
CA PHE A 428 7.41 12.92 6.31
C PHE A 428 6.11 12.84 5.54
N VAL A 429 6.18 13.07 4.22
CA VAL A 429 5.13 12.75 3.26
C VAL A 429 5.74 12.06 2.05
N GLY A 430 5.06 11.10 1.46
CA GLY A 430 5.59 10.36 0.33
C GLY A 430 4.53 9.67 -0.51
N VAL A 431 4.96 9.17 -1.66
CA VAL A 431 4.14 8.45 -2.64
C VAL A 431 4.73 7.08 -2.91
N ARG A 432 3.90 6.13 -3.31
CA ARG A 432 4.33 4.77 -3.63
C ARG A 432 5.28 4.73 -4.82
N GLN A 433 6.36 3.97 -4.74
CA GLN A 433 7.14 3.59 -5.92
C GLN A 433 6.29 2.64 -6.77
N GLN A 434 6.01 3.01 -8.04
CA GLN A 434 5.13 2.25 -8.93
C GLN A 434 5.86 1.57 -10.10
N HIS A 435 7.13 1.93 -10.31
CA HIS A 435 7.98 1.37 -11.35
C HIS A 435 9.31 0.91 -10.77
N THR A 436 9.91 -0.07 -11.41
CA THR A 436 11.28 -0.49 -11.11
C THR A 436 12.27 0.60 -11.52
N ASP A 437 12.08 1.15 -12.72
CA ASP A 437 12.90 2.22 -13.27
C ASP A 437 12.12 3.54 -13.19
N PHE A 438 12.68 4.52 -12.49
CA PHE A 438 12.02 5.81 -12.33
C PHE A 438 13.01 6.96 -12.14
N THR A 439 12.53 8.17 -12.42
CA THR A 439 13.15 9.43 -11.98
C THR A 439 12.21 10.17 -11.06
N ALA A 440 12.69 10.57 -9.89
CA ALA A 440 11.98 11.46 -8.98
C ALA A 440 12.81 12.71 -8.70
N GLU A 441 12.18 13.90 -8.74
CA GLU A 441 12.86 15.17 -8.52
C GLU A 441 12.08 16.07 -7.57
N THR A 442 12.82 16.89 -6.82
CA THR A 442 12.25 17.99 -6.00
C THR A 442 13.17 19.18 -5.98
N GLY A 443 12.61 20.37 -5.75
CA GLY A 443 13.37 21.58 -5.41
C GLY A 443 13.21 21.90 -3.92
N LEU A 444 14.28 22.30 -3.25
CA LEU A 444 14.35 22.50 -1.81
C LEU A 444 14.96 23.86 -1.46
N PHE A 445 14.22 24.67 -0.71
CA PHE A 445 14.73 25.83 0.01
C PHE A 445 14.69 25.60 1.53
N GLY A 446 15.58 26.25 2.22
CA GLY A 446 15.67 26.23 3.67
C GLY A 446 17.01 25.72 4.16
N THR A 447 17.35 26.14 5.36
CA THR A 447 18.56 25.70 6.07
C THR A 447 18.11 24.85 7.24
N PRO A 448 18.44 23.56 7.25
CA PRO A 448 18.17 22.71 8.41
C PRO A 448 18.86 23.28 9.66
N ASP A 449 18.26 23.04 10.82
CA ASP A 449 18.90 23.30 12.09
C ASP A 449 20.13 22.38 12.26
N GLU A 450 20.98 22.68 13.23
CA GLU A 450 22.16 21.89 13.53
C GLU A 450 21.82 20.42 13.79
N GLY A 451 22.49 19.51 13.09
CA GLY A 451 22.22 18.07 13.15
C GLY A 451 20.91 17.62 12.49
N ARG A 452 20.26 18.51 11.73
CA ARG A 452 18.98 18.21 11.04
C ARG A 452 19.16 17.99 9.55
N PHE A 453 18.27 17.19 9.01
CA PHE A 453 18.18 16.79 7.61
C PHE A 453 16.94 17.41 6.96
N ALA A 454 17.05 17.77 5.69
CA ALA A 454 15.92 18.07 4.82
C ALA A 454 16.20 17.51 3.40
N GLY A 455 15.27 16.73 2.84
CA GLY A 455 15.48 16.15 1.51
C GLY A 455 14.51 15.04 1.15
N MET A 456 14.93 14.22 0.19
CA MET A 456 14.22 13.04 -0.30
C MET A 456 14.58 11.80 0.52
N VAL A 457 13.62 10.89 0.58
CA VAL A 457 13.78 9.57 1.22
C VAL A 457 13.24 8.49 0.30
N LEU A 458 13.97 7.41 0.10
CA LEU A 458 13.44 6.14 -0.33
C LEU A 458 13.23 5.30 0.92
N PHE A 459 11.99 5.14 1.33
CA PHE A 459 11.62 4.55 2.62
C PHE A 459 10.90 3.22 2.43
N GLN A 460 11.51 2.13 2.89
CA GLN A 460 10.87 0.81 2.91
C GLN A 460 10.26 0.51 4.29
N ASN A 461 11.02 0.74 5.35
CA ASN A 461 10.59 0.66 6.75
C ASN A 461 11.58 1.40 7.67
N ASP A 462 11.32 1.41 8.99
CA ASP A 462 12.16 2.04 10.02
C ASP A 462 13.59 1.46 10.15
N ARG A 463 13.91 0.43 9.37
CA ARG A 463 15.22 -0.24 9.36
C ARG A 463 15.93 -0.19 8.02
N HIS A 464 15.22 0.07 6.93
CA HIS A 464 15.71 0.06 5.56
C HIS A 464 15.22 1.29 4.83
N TYR A 465 16.11 2.26 4.66
CA TYR A 465 15.81 3.52 3.96
C TYR A 465 17.09 4.15 3.39
N LEU A 466 16.92 5.08 2.46
CA LEU A 466 17.96 5.89 1.86
C LEU A 466 17.57 7.36 1.98
N LEU A 467 18.37 8.18 2.67
CA LEU A 467 18.20 9.63 2.76
C LEU A 467 19.10 10.31 1.75
N PHE A 468 18.56 11.29 1.04
CA PHE A 468 19.29 12.11 0.09
C PHE A 468 18.86 13.57 0.20
N GLY A 469 19.73 14.45 0.66
CA GLY A 469 19.35 15.83 0.89
C GLY A 469 20.43 16.65 1.59
N LYS A 470 20.00 17.69 2.25
CA LYS A 470 20.86 18.68 2.92
C LYS A 470 20.89 18.44 4.43
N VAL A 471 22.06 18.56 5.02
CA VAL A 471 22.29 18.56 6.47
C VAL A 471 23.13 19.76 6.87
N ARG A 472 22.94 20.28 8.08
CA ARG A 472 23.81 21.26 8.73
C ARG A 472 24.58 20.60 9.86
N ARG A 473 25.92 20.74 9.85
CA ARG A 473 26.80 20.27 10.93
C ARG A 473 27.92 21.26 11.17
N GLU A 474 28.17 21.63 12.45
CA GLU A 474 29.21 22.57 12.85
C GLU A 474 29.11 23.89 12.11
N GLY A 475 27.87 24.35 11.86
CA GLY A 475 27.57 25.57 11.13
C GLY A 475 27.72 25.50 9.61
N ALA A 476 28.22 24.42 9.05
CA ALA A 476 28.36 24.21 7.61
C ALA A 476 27.22 23.31 7.04
N GLU A 477 26.84 23.57 5.79
CA GLU A 477 25.85 22.74 5.08
C GLU A 477 26.53 21.80 4.08
N SER A 478 25.99 20.59 3.97
CA SER A 478 26.45 19.59 3.01
C SER A 478 25.26 18.87 2.38
N VAL A 479 25.40 18.43 1.13
CA VAL A 479 24.53 17.41 0.53
C VAL A 479 25.04 16.05 0.97
N VAL A 480 24.14 15.23 1.52
CA VAL A 480 24.47 13.91 2.06
C VAL A 480 23.64 12.80 1.44
N VAL A 481 24.24 11.62 1.38
CA VAL A 481 23.55 10.35 1.10
C VAL A 481 23.79 9.42 2.28
N VAL A 482 22.72 8.97 2.92
CA VAL A 482 22.79 8.07 4.09
C VAL A 482 21.93 6.85 3.82
N ARG A 483 22.53 5.67 3.92
CA ARG A 483 21.86 4.37 3.80
C ARG A 483 21.70 3.74 5.18
N ALA A 484 20.49 3.28 5.48
CA ALA A 484 20.24 2.44 6.65
C ALA A 484 19.90 1.01 6.20
N GLU A 485 20.55 0.07 6.83
CA GLU A 485 20.28 -1.36 6.71
C GLU A 485 20.45 -2.01 8.09
N LYS A 486 19.38 -2.63 8.58
CA LYS A 486 19.36 -3.16 9.94
C LYS A 486 19.09 -4.66 9.91
N ASN A 487 20.09 -5.43 9.56
CA ASN A 487 20.07 -6.89 9.71
C ASN A 487 20.27 -7.28 11.20
N ALA A 488 21.18 -8.19 11.52
CA ALA A 488 21.47 -8.58 12.90
C ALA A 488 22.06 -7.43 13.74
N ALA A 489 22.81 -6.50 13.11
CA ALA A 489 23.28 -5.25 13.71
C ALA A 489 22.80 -4.07 12.85
N ARG A 490 22.41 -2.96 13.51
CA ARG A 490 22.06 -1.73 12.80
C ARG A 490 23.29 -1.19 12.10
N SER A 491 23.23 -1.04 10.79
CA SER A 491 24.21 -0.31 9.99
C SER A 491 23.56 0.95 9.44
N VAL A 492 24.10 2.11 9.75
CA VAL A 492 23.77 3.39 9.13
C VAL A 492 25.07 3.94 8.57
N GLU A 493 25.13 4.15 7.28
CA GLU A 493 26.32 4.49 6.55
C GLU A 493 26.14 5.82 5.79
N MET A 494 27.09 6.72 5.93
CA MET A 494 27.22 7.93 5.12
C MET A 494 27.93 7.56 3.81
N LEU A 495 27.16 7.40 2.71
CA LEU A 495 27.71 7.06 1.40
C LEU A 495 28.35 8.26 0.71
N ALA A 496 27.88 9.47 0.97
CA ALA A 496 28.40 10.70 0.43
C ALA A 496 28.15 11.87 1.37
N CYS A 497 29.10 12.81 1.40
CA CYS A 497 28.99 14.11 2.07
C CYS A 497 29.71 15.15 1.22
N VAL A 498 28.95 16.01 0.51
CA VAL A 498 29.46 17.04 -0.40
C VAL A 498 29.24 18.41 0.23
N PRO A 499 30.32 19.08 0.71
CA PRO A 499 30.20 20.40 1.34
C PRO A 499 29.66 21.46 0.38
N LEU A 500 28.72 22.29 0.84
CA LEU A 500 28.21 23.44 0.12
C LEU A 500 29.01 24.70 0.47
N ARG A 501 29.32 25.50 -0.55
CA ARG A 501 29.94 26.81 -0.29
C ARG A 501 28.92 27.74 0.39
N PRO A 502 29.34 28.62 1.33
CA PRO A 502 28.41 29.55 2.01
C PRO A 502 27.57 30.39 1.04
N ALA A 503 28.10 30.77 -0.12
CA ALA A 503 27.38 31.53 -1.14
C ALA A 503 26.26 30.73 -1.84
N ASP A 504 26.29 29.41 -1.76
CA ASP A 504 25.36 28.50 -2.42
C ASP A 504 24.21 28.01 -1.52
N THR A 505 24.35 28.13 -0.21
CA THR A 505 23.35 27.68 0.77
C THR A 505 21.99 28.38 0.64
N ALA A 506 21.99 29.58 0.02
CA ALA A 506 20.78 30.35 -0.26
C ALA A 506 20.05 29.98 -1.54
N LYS A 507 20.70 29.23 -2.43
CA LYS A 507 20.13 28.79 -3.70
C LYS A 507 19.14 27.64 -3.49
N GLU A 508 18.21 27.49 -4.43
CA GLU A 508 17.40 26.29 -4.48
C GLU A 508 18.30 25.07 -4.71
N LEU A 509 18.13 24.06 -3.89
CA LEU A 509 18.77 22.75 -4.08
C LEU A 509 17.81 21.84 -4.82
N HIS A 510 18.14 21.49 -6.03
CA HIS A 510 17.41 20.46 -6.80
C HIS A 510 18.00 19.10 -6.48
N LEU A 511 17.16 18.14 -6.12
CA LEU A 511 17.50 16.75 -5.85
C LEU A 511 16.85 15.86 -6.91
N ARG A 512 17.62 14.93 -7.46
CA ARG A 512 17.15 13.93 -8.44
C ARG A 512 17.60 12.54 -8.04
N VAL A 513 16.66 11.62 -7.99
CA VAL A 513 16.89 10.17 -7.86
C VAL A 513 16.57 9.54 -9.20
N GLN A 514 17.52 8.81 -9.79
CA GLN A 514 17.32 8.01 -10.99
C GLN A 514 17.55 6.54 -10.65
N ALA A 515 16.47 5.77 -10.54
CA ALA A 515 16.52 4.34 -10.23
C ALA A 515 16.45 3.50 -11.50
N ALA A 516 17.22 2.42 -11.51
CA ALA A 516 17.21 1.40 -12.55
C ALA A 516 17.46 0.03 -11.90
N GLY A 517 16.42 -0.82 -11.87
CA GLY A 517 16.49 -2.10 -11.20
C GLY A 517 16.90 -1.97 -9.73
N GLY A 518 17.96 -2.68 -9.36
CA GLY A 518 18.48 -2.72 -7.98
C GLY A 518 19.45 -1.61 -7.60
N SER A 519 19.55 -0.52 -8.37
CA SER A 519 20.46 0.60 -8.07
C SER A 519 19.85 1.96 -8.39
N CYS A 520 20.41 3.02 -7.83
CA CYS A 520 20.07 4.38 -8.20
C CYS A 520 21.28 5.31 -8.26
N ASP A 521 21.18 6.34 -9.10
CA ASP A 521 22.04 7.51 -9.11
C ASP A 521 21.33 8.65 -8.37
N LEU A 522 22.10 9.38 -7.56
CA LEU A 522 21.64 10.49 -6.73
C LEU A 522 22.39 11.74 -7.16
N GLU A 523 21.67 12.70 -7.73
CA GLU A 523 22.23 13.89 -8.34
C GLU A 523 21.60 15.14 -7.73
N PHE A 524 22.40 16.21 -7.61
CA PHE A 524 21.91 17.50 -7.14
C PHE A 524 22.38 18.64 -8.06
N ALA A 525 21.62 19.75 -8.03
CA ALA A 525 22.01 20.99 -8.68
C ALA A 525 21.67 22.18 -7.77
N LEU A 526 22.36 23.30 -7.94
CA LEU A 526 22.16 24.53 -7.18
C LEU A 526 21.68 25.66 -8.09
N GLY A 527 20.45 26.12 -7.89
CA GLY A 527 19.77 27.07 -8.77
C GLY A 527 19.73 26.54 -10.21
N ASP A 528 20.10 27.36 -11.19
CA ASP A 528 20.12 26.98 -12.61
C ASP A 528 21.38 26.17 -13.02
N GLY A 529 22.14 25.65 -12.07
CA GLY A 529 23.34 24.86 -12.33
C GLY A 529 23.04 23.49 -12.94
N ALA A 530 24.08 22.87 -13.52
CA ALA A 530 23.97 21.49 -14.01
C ALA A 530 23.90 20.51 -12.83
N PHE A 531 23.24 19.36 -13.04
CA PHE A 531 23.24 18.29 -12.05
C PHE A 531 24.64 17.65 -11.91
N GLU A 532 25.04 17.45 -10.68
CA GLU A 532 26.27 16.78 -10.26
C GLU A 532 25.89 15.54 -9.45
N ALA A 533 26.66 14.47 -9.59
CA ALA A 533 26.41 13.26 -8.81
C ALA A 533 26.89 13.44 -7.36
N ALA A 534 25.99 13.22 -6.41
CA ALA A 534 26.35 13.00 -5.01
C ALA A 534 26.82 11.56 -4.81
N ALA A 535 26.13 10.59 -5.40
CA ALA A 535 26.52 9.18 -5.43
C ALA A 535 25.97 8.51 -6.69
N ARG A 536 26.68 7.47 -7.17
CA ARG A 536 26.25 6.71 -8.34
C ARG A 536 26.19 5.22 -8.02
N GLN A 537 25.29 4.52 -8.72
CA GLN A 537 25.09 3.07 -8.60
C GLN A 537 24.95 2.61 -7.14
N VAL A 538 24.20 3.40 -6.37
CA VAL A 538 23.89 3.05 -4.98
C VAL A 538 22.97 1.83 -4.99
N ASP A 539 23.40 0.75 -4.35
CA ASP A 539 22.62 -0.48 -4.25
C ASP A 539 21.31 -0.24 -3.45
N THR A 540 20.17 -0.49 -4.08
CA THR A 540 18.83 -0.35 -3.50
C THR A 540 18.14 -1.70 -3.23
N ARG A 541 18.83 -2.83 -3.38
CA ARG A 541 18.30 -4.16 -3.06
C ARG A 541 18.03 -4.30 -1.55
N ASN A 542 18.70 -3.51 -0.71
CA ASN A 542 18.37 -3.39 0.71
C ASN A 542 16.95 -2.83 0.98
N LEU A 543 16.36 -2.13 0.00
CA LEU A 543 15.00 -1.61 0.07
C LEU A 543 13.96 -2.60 -0.49
N SER A 544 14.40 -3.73 -1.06
CA SER A 544 13.48 -4.79 -1.48
C SER A 544 12.85 -5.47 -0.27
N THR A 545 11.56 -5.80 -0.36
CA THR A 545 10.87 -6.59 0.65
C THR A 545 11.53 -7.96 0.86
N HIS A 546 12.16 -8.52 -0.19
CA HIS A 546 12.95 -9.75 -0.07
C HIS A 546 14.10 -9.61 0.97
N THR A 547 14.76 -8.47 1.04
CA THR A 547 15.83 -8.18 2.02
C THR A 547 15.26 -7.64 3.34
N ALA A 548 14.42 -6.61 3.23
CA ALA A 548 13.94 -5.85 4.38
C ALA A 548 12.91 -6.63 5.21
N ARG A 549 12.29 -7.64 4.60
CA ARG A 549 11.16 -8.40 5.15
C ARG A 549 9.97 -7.50 5.47
N GLY A 550 8.89 -8.09 5.98
CA GLY A 550 7.64 -7.38 6.23
C GLY A 550 6.78 -7.30 4.98
N PHE A 551 5.94 -6.29 4.87
CA PHE A 551 4.80 -6.31 3.95
C PHE A 551 4.74 -5.11 3.01
N ASN A 552 5.61 -4.10 3.20
CA ASN A 552 5.55 -2.83 2.48
C ASN A 552 6.37 -2.82 1.19
N GLY A 553 6.01 -1.92 0.27
CA GLY A 553 6.88 -1.44 -0.81
C GLY A 553 7.55 -0.13 -0.44
N VAL A 554 8.44 0.35 -1.30
CA VAL A 554 9.15 1.62 -1.11
C VAL A 554 8.20 2.80 -1.29
N ILE A 555 8.29 3.76 -0.38
CA ILE A 555 7.67 5.08 -0.47
C ILE A 555 8.76 6.12 -0.77
N ILE A 556 8.57 6.86 -1.85
CA ILE A 556 9.45 7.98 -2.25
C ILE A 556 8.90 9.23 -1.59
N GLY A 557 9.64 9.79 -0.63
CA GLY A 557 9.12 10.86 0.22
C GLY A 557 10.01 12.07 0.36
N LEU A 558 9.43 13.09 1.01
CA LEU A 558 10.05 14.32 1.45
C LEU A 558 10.04 14.34 2.97
N HIS A 559 11.18 14.65 3.57
CA HIS A 559 11.36 14.56 5.02
C HIS A 559 12.19 15.71 5.58
N VAL A 560 11.81 16.14 6.78
CA VAL A 560 12.58 17.04 7.63
C VAL A 560 12.66 16.45 9.03
N GLY A 561 13.86 16.29 9.58
CA GLY A 561 14.01 15.68 10.89
C GLY A 561 15.45 15.44 11.31
N ARG A 562 15.64 14.65 12.35
CA ARG A 562 16.97 14.28 12.81
C ARG A 562 17.60 13.24 11.89
N LEU A 563 18.91 13.39 11.61
CA LEU A 563 19.68 12.27 11.09
C LEU A 563 19.94 11.26 12.23
N PRO A 564 19.99 9.94 11.90
CA PRO A 564 20.49 8.95 12.85
C PRO A 564 21.90 9.31 13.32
N ALA A 565 22.13 9.20 14.62
CA ALA A 565 23.42 9.58 15.21
C ALA A 565 24.60 8.79 14.61
N GLU A 566 24.34 7.55 14.25
CA GLU A 566 25.31 6.62 13.65
C GLU A 566 25.78 7.06 12.25
N ALA A 567 24.99 7.89 11.54
CA ALA A 567 25.36 8.38 10.21
C ALA A 567 26.66 9.18 10.20
N PHE A 568 27.02 9.79 11.33
CA PHE A 568 28.26 10.55 11.47
C PHE A 568 29.41 9.72 12.04
N ALA A 569 29.13 8.63 12.74
CA ALA A 569 30.17 7.78 13.32
C ALA A 569 30.95 6.97 12.27
N SER A 570 30.38 6.76 11.08
CA SER A 570 31.03 6.07 9.97
C SER A 570 31.89 6.98 9.08
N ALA A 571 31.90 8.29 9.32
CA ALA A 571 32.63 9.28 8.54
C ALA A 571 33.98 9.71 9.19
N GLU A 572 34.28 9.26 10.40
CA GLU A 572 35.56 9.38 11.10
C GLU A 572 36.41 8.13 10.90
#